data_fc24c6b1a134d0dfa4bc30eba485981f
#
_entry.id   fc24c6b1a134d0dfa4bc30eba485981f
#
_cell.length_a   1.000
_cell.length_b   1.000
_cell.length_c   1.000
_cell.angle_alpha   90.00
_cell.angle_beta   90.00
_cell.angle_gamma   90.00
#
_symmetry.space_group_name_H-M   'P 1'
#
loop_
_entity.id
_entity.type
_entity.pdbx_description
1 polymer ?
#
loop_
_entity_poly.entity_id
_entity_poly.type
_entity_poly.pdbx_seq_one_letter_code
_entity_poly.pdbx_strand_id
1 'polypeptide(L)'
;MTNKPYYKVNAKTYYKIKKNGQATRLSTVETMAAVRLQKCKGNLKKAFNWSVSLQYAGNVKVSKKTPTEYGLYGFKTGSGDCYVMAGTFYWMAKVAGYDAHYVKGYFQKSGGKKGAHAWVEIDQKVNGKKKTYVYDPNFQKEYKLNGYKLTYGAKRTLKYVNYKRVN
;
A
#
# COMPACT_ATOMS: atom_id res chain seq x y z
N MET A 1 -13.39 -4.17 19.34
CA MET A 1 -13.58 -5.23 18.30
C MET A 1 -13.12 -4.66 16.99
N THR A 2 -12.08 -5.21 16.41
CA THR A 2 -11.69 -4.85 15.04
C THR A 2 -12.72 -5.47 14.10
N ASN A 3 -13.59 -4.65 13.54
CA ASN A 3 -14.46 -5.08 12.45
C ASN A 3 -13.57 -5.56 11.31
N LYS A 4 -13.40 -6.87 11.18
CA LYS A 4 -12.71 -7.42 10.03
C LYS A 4 -13.54 -7.08 8.78
N PRO A 5 -13.03 -6.29 7.85
CA PRO A 5 -13.78 -5.86 6.67
C PRO A 5 -14.04 -7.01 5.69
N TYR A 6 -13.54 -8.20 5.98
CA TYR A 6 -13.70 -9.41 5.19
C TYR A 6 -13.73 -10.64 6.09
N TYR A 7 -14.29 -11.73 5.60
CA TYR A 7 -14.22 -13.04 6.25
C TYR A 7 -13.94 -14.15 5.24
N LYS A 8 -13.28 -15.17 5.72
CA LYS A 8 -12.91 -16.34 4.94
C LYS A 8 -14.05 -17.35 4.96
N VAL A 9 -14.49 -17.78 3.79
CA VAL A 9 -15.52 -18.84 3.65
C VAL A 9 -14.85 -20.20 3.47
N ASN A 10 -13.75 -20.24 2.69
CA ASN A 10 -12.93 -21.45 2.53
C ASN A 10 -11.49 -21.05 2.16
N ALA A 11 -10.62 -22.02 1.88
CA ALA A 11 -9.21 -21.77 1.62
C ALA A 11 -8.90 -20.78 0.48
N LYS A 12 -9.87 -20.53 -0.41
CA LYS A 12 -9.69 -19.69 -1.62
C LYS A 12 -10.74 -18.61 -1.80
N THR A 13 -11.72 -18.51 -0.90
CA THR A 13 -12.86 -17.60 -1.07
C THR A 13 -13.03 -16.70 0.13
N TYR A 14 -12.97 -15.41 -0.13
CA TYR A 14 -13.11 -14.34 0.85
C TYR A 14 -14.22 -13.40 0.43
N TYR A 15 -14.97 -12.90 1.39
CA TYR A 15 -16.04 -11.94 1.20
C TYR A 15 -15.79 -10.68 2.02
N LYS A 16 -16.23 -9.58 1.47
CA LYS A 16 -16.30 -8.27 2.10
C LYS A 16 -17.74 -7.98 2.45
N ILE A 17 -18.00 -7.57 3.69
CA ILE A 17 -19.33 -7.15 4.11
C ILE A 17 -19.48 -5.65 3.93
N LYS A 18 -20.49 -5.24 3.16
CA LYS A 18 -20.87 -3.84 2.97
C LYS A 18 -21.65 -3.32 4.19
N LYS A 19 -21.75 -2.00 4.32
CA LYS A 19 -22.54 -1.35 5.39
C LYS A 19 -24.00 -1.81 5.47
N ASN A 20 -24.59 -2.24 4.35
CA ASN A 20 -25.96 -2.76 4.28
C ASN A 20 -26.07 -4.26 4.59
N GLY A 21 -25.01 -4.90 5.06
CA GLY A 21 -24.98 -6.32 5.38
C GLY A 21 -24.75 -7.27 4.20
N GLN A 22 -24.73 -6.76 2.96
CA GLN A 22 -24.48 -7.60 1.78
C GLN A 22 -23.01 -8.07 1.74
N ALA A 23 -22.80 -9.35 1.41
CA ALA A 23 -21.50 -9.91 1.17
C ALA A 23 -21.12 -9.80 -0.32
N THR A 24 -19.90 -9.36 -0.59
CA THR A 24 -19.35 -9.31 -1.95
C THR A 24 -18.04 -10.09 -1.96
N ARG A 25 -17.89 -10.98 -2.95
CA ARG A 25 -16.64 -11.74 -3.12
C ARG A 25 -15.48 -10.80 -3.39
N LEU A 26 -14.34 -11.04 -2.74
CA LEU A 26 -13.12 -10.30 -3.00
C LEU A 26 -12.58 -10.62 -4.40
N SER A 27 -12.05 -9.61 -5.07
CA SER A 27 -11.26 -9.77 -6.29
C SER A 27 -9.98 -10.58 -6.02
N THR A 28 -9.28 -11.01 -7.07
CA THR A 28 -8.04 -11.77 -6.93
C THR A 28 -6.98 -11.02 -6.11
N VAL A 29 -6.74 -9.74 -6.41
CA VAL A 29 -5.76 -8.94 -5.67
C VAL A 29 -6.17 -8.71 -4.22
N GLU A 30 -7.45 -8.47 -3.95
CA GLU A 30 -7.96 -8.32 -2.58
C GLU A 30 -7.82 -9.64 -1.80
N THR A 31 -8.09 -10.78 -2.44
CA THR A 31 -7.91 -12.10 -1.83
C THR A 31 -6.45 -12.36 -1.45
N MET A 32 -5.51 -12.06 -2.34
CA MET A 32 -4.08 -12.21 -2.06
C MET A 32 -3.63 -11.27 -0.95
N ALA A 33 -4.11 -10.04 -0.95
CA ALA A 33 -3.86 -9.07 0.12
C ALA A 33 -4.42 -9.55 1.46
N ALA A 34 -5.65 -10.09 1.48
CA ALA A 34 -6.28 -10.64 2.69
C ALA A 34 -5.47 -11.82 3.27
N VAL A 35 -5.01 -12.73 2.41
CA VAL A 35 -4.17 -13.87 2.83
C VAL A 35 -2.87 -13.37 3.47
N ARG A 36 -2.20 -12.40 2.83
CA ARG A 36 -0.96 -11.84 3.37
C ARG A 36 -1.20 -11.08 4.67
N LEU A 37 -2.26 -10.28 4.72
CA LEU A 37 -2.63 -9.53 5.93
C LEU A 37 -2.92 -10.45 7.12
N GLN A 38 -3.57 -11.61 6.89
CA GLN A 38 -3.76 -12.62 7.95
C GLN A 38 -2.42 -13.14 8.48
N LYS A 39 -1.44 -13.39 7.61
CA LYS A 39 -0.08 -13.76 8.02
C LYS A 39 0.62 -12.65 8.81
N CYS A 40 0.24 -11.42 8.60
CA CYS A 40 0.65 -10.26 9.39
C CYS A 40 -0.23 -10.03 10.63
N LYS A 41 -1.13 -10.97 10.96
CA LYS A 41 -2.07 -10.89 12.09
C LYS A 41 -2.99 -9.66 12.04
N GLY A 42 -3.33 -9.18 10.85
CA GLY A 42 -4.13 -7.98 10.65
C GLY A 42 -3.46 -6.67 11.07
N ASN A 43 -2.16 -6.69 11.35
CA ASN A 43 -1.42 -5.54 11.83
C ASN A 43 -0.84 -4.71 10.67
N LEU A 44 -1.21 -3.43 10.60
CA LEU A 44 -0.81 -2.56 9.50
C LEU A 44 0.71 -2.35 9.43
N LYS A 45 1.38 -2.20 10.56
CA LYS A 45 2.84 -2.05 10.61
C LYS A 45 3.56 -3.30 10.10
N LYS A 46 3.08 -4.48 10.48
CA LYS A 46 3.62 -5.75 9.95
C LYS A 46 3.36 -5.90 8.45
N ALA A 47 2.19 -5.50 7.97
CA ALA A 47 1.88 -5.48 6.54
C ALA A 47 2.82 -4.52 5.78
N PHE A 48 3.04 -3.33 6.32
CA PHE A 48 4.00 -2.38 5.76
C PHE A 48 5.42 -2.98 5.71
N ASN A 49 5.88 -3.56 6.81
CA ASN A 49 7.21 -4.18 6.88
C ASN A 49 7.34 -5.35 5.89
N TRP A 50 6.27 -6.11 5.65
CA TRP A 50 6.30 -7.14 4.62
C TRP A 50 6.50 -6.53 3.23
N SER A 51 5.83 -5.43 2.89
CA SER A 51 6.06 -4.72 1.61
C SER A 51 7.48 -4.17 1.51
N VAL A 52 8.06 -3.69 2.60
CA VAL A 52 9.48 -3.30 2.66
C VAL A 52 10.42 -4.48 2.40
N SER A 53 10.04 -5.68 2.85
CA SER A 53 10.85 -6.90 2.73
C SER A 53 10.90 -7.50 1.32
N LEU A 54 10.04 -7.06 0.39
CA LEU A 54 10.08 -7.51 -1.00
C LEU A 54 11.47 -7.34 -1.58
N GLN A 55 11.93 -8.35 -2.32
CA GLN A 55 13.19 -8.24 -3.04
C GLN A 55 13.10 -7.15 -4.10
N TYR A 56 14.05 -6.22 -4.13
CA TYR A 56 14.05 -5.18 -5.16
C TYR A 56 14.29 -5.79 -6.55
N ALA A 57 13.43 -5.42 -7.50
CA ALA A 57 13.54 -5.82 -8.90
C ALA A 57 13.09 -4.64 -9.79
N GLY A 58 14.02 -4.10 -10.58
CA GLY A 58 13.78 -2.92 -11.43
C GLY A 58 13.09 -3.21 -12.76
N ASN A 59 13.04 -4.46 -13.20
CA ASN A 59 12.47 -4.87 -14.49
C ASN A 59 11.06 -5.44 -14.35
N VAL A 60 10.20 -4.72 -13.64
CA VAL A 60 8.80 -5.13 -13.43
C VAL A 60 8.03 -5.01 -14.74
N LYS A 61 7.52 -6.13 -15.21
CA LYS A 61 6.65 -6.20 -16.39
C LYS A 61 5.22 -6.48 -15.96
N VAL A 62 4.35 -5.50 -16.14
CA VAL A 62 2.91 -5.61 -15.92
C VAL A 62 2.17 -5.20 -17.20
N SER A 63 1.03 -5.82 -17.46
CA SER A 63 0.22 -5.51 -18.66
C SER A 63 -0.38 -4.11 -18.59
N LYS A 64 -0.79 -3.69 -17.41
CA LYS A 64 -1.32 -2.35 -17.12
C LYS A 64 -0.61 -1.77 -15.90
N LYS A 65 -0.23 -0.50 -15.99
CA LYS A 65 0.45 0.22 -14.89
C LYS A 65 -0.55 0.70 -13.84
N THR A 66 -1.28 -0.22 -13.23
CA THR A 66 -2.32 0.05 -12.24
C THR A 66 -1.96 -0.50 -10.86
N PRO A 67 -2.52 0.03 -9.78
CA PRO A 67 -2.33 -0.54 -8.44
C PRO A 67 -2.67 -2.03 -8.36
N THR A 68 -3.69 -2.48 -9.08
CA THR A 68 -4.09 -3.89 -9.15
C THR A 68 -2.98 -4.76 -9.71
N GLU A 69 -2.45 -4.42 -10.89
CA GLU A 69 -1.39 -5.19 -11.54
C GLU A 69 -0.09 -5.19 -10.72
N TYR A 70 0.28 -4.05 -10.14
CA TYR A 70 1.45 -3.97 -9.27
C TYR A 70 1.27 -4.79 -7.99
N GLY A 71 0.09 -4.75 -7.38
CA GLY A 71 -0.23 -5.57 -6.21
C GLY A 71 -0.16 -7.06 -6.52
N LEU A 72 -0.80 -7.50 -7.60
CA LEU A 72 -0.75 -8.91 -8.06
C LEU A 72 0.69 -9.37 -8.30
N TYR A 73 1.47 -8.56 -8.99
CA TYR A 73 2.88 -8.87 -9.26
C TYR A 73 3.67 -9.11 -7.95
N GLY A 74 3.56 -8.21 -7.00
CA GLY A 74 4.28 -8.31 -5.73
C GLY A 74 3.84 -9.50 -4.88
N PHE A 75 2.54 -9.76 -4.78
CA PHE A 75 2.02 -10.92 -4.04
C PHE A 75 2.41 -12.25 -4.68
N LYS A 76 2.49 -12.32 -6.01
CA LYS A 76 2.86 -13.54 -6.73
C LYS A 76 4.37 -13.81 -6.69
N THR A 77 5.19 -12.78 -6.84
CA THR A 77 6.65 -12.94 -7.04
C THR A 77 7.48 -12.71 -5.79
N GLY A 78 6.96 -11.98 -4.81
CA GLY A 78 7.74 -11.56 -3.64
C GLY A 78 8.82 -10.52 -3.95
N SER A 79 8.74 -9.87 -5.12
CA SER A 79 9.72 -8.90 -5.59
C SER A 79 9.07 -7.73 -6.33
N GLY A 80 9.79 -6.64 -6.51
CA GLY A 80 9.34 -5.50 -7.29
C GLY A 80 10.09 -4.22 -6.99
N ASP A 81 9.65 -3.16 -7.66
CA ASP A 81 10.14 -1.79 -7.50
C ASP A 81 9.25 -0.97 -6.56
N CYS A 82 9.44 0.34 -6.55
CA CYS A 82 8.62 1.24 -5.72
C CYS A 82 7.12 1.14 -6.02
N TYR A 83 6.75 0.93 -7.29
CA TYR A 83 5.34 0.78 -7.69
C TYR A 83 4.72 -0.50 -7.12
N VAL A 84 5.46 -1.59 -7.15
CA VAL A 84 5.02 -2.89 -6.61
C VAL A 84 4.93 -2.86 -5.08
N MET A 85 5.94 -2.31 -4.42
CA MET A 85 5.95 -2.18 -2.96
C MET A 85 4.77 -1.34 -2.46
N ALA A 86 4.51 -0.20 -3.10
CA ALA A 86 3.34 0.62 -2.82
C ALA A 86 2.04 -0.13 -3.10
N GLY A 87 1.96 -0.87 -4.22
CA GLY A 87 0.78 -1.64 -4.60
C GLY A 87 0.41 -2.72 -3.60
N THR A 88 1.37 -3.48 -3.11
CA THR A 88 1.12 -4.53 -2.10
C THR A 88 0.64 -3.93 -0.78
N PHE A 89 1.27 -2.88 -0.31
CA PHE A 89 0.84 -2.21 0.92
C PHE A 89 -0.54 -1.55 0.77
N TYR A 90 -0.77 -0.88 -0.35
CA TYR A 90 -2.07 -0.27 -0.66
C TYR A 90 -3.22 -1.27 -0.53
N TRP A 91 -3.10 -2.44 -1.17
CA TRP A 91 -4.15 -3.45 -1.14
C TRP A 91 -4.33 -4.07 0.24
N MET A 92 -3.26 -4.31 0.99
CA MET A 92 -3.36 -4.79 2.37
C MET A 92 -4.04 -3.75 3.27
N ALA A 93 -3.71 -2.47 3.12
CA ALA A 93 -4.36 -1.39 3.88
C ALA A 93 -5.84 -1.25 3.52
N LYS A 94 -6.20 -1.34 2.22
CA LYS A 94 -7.59 -1.33 1.76
C LYS A 94 -8.39 -2.47 2.35
N VAL A 95 -7.86 -3.69 2.27
CA VAL A 95 -8.53 -4.88 2.82
C VAL A 95 -8.64 -4.80 4.33
N ALA A 96 -7.69 -4.19 5.02
CA ALA A 96 -7.75 -3.93 6.45
C ALA A 96 -8.79 -2.87 6.85
N GLY A 97 -9.40 -2.17 5.88
CA GLY A 97 -10.46 -1.19 6.12
C GLY A 97 -9.97 0.26 6.25
N TYR A 98 -8.73 0.53 5.92
CA TYR A 98 -8.20 1.91 5.92
C TYR A 98 -8.63 2.67 4.66
N ASP A 99 -8.77 3.98 4.80
CA ASP A 99 -8.99 4.90 3.68
C ASP A 99 -7.65 5.16 2.98
N ALA A 100 -7.20 4.15 2.25
CA ALA A 100 -5.91 4.14 1.59
C ALA A 100 -6.03 4.55 0.12
N HIS A 101 -5.02 5.29 -0.35
CA HIS A 101 -4.91 5.79 -1.72
C HIS A 101 -3.53 5.48 -2.28
N TYR A 102 -3.50 4.96 -3.49
CA TYR A 102 -2.28 4.75 -4.25
C TYR A 102 -1.88 6.07 -4.93
N VAL A 103 -0.64 6.51 -4.73
CA VAL A 103 -0.17 7.80 -5.22
C VAL A 103 0.98 7.59 -6.20
N LYS A 104 0.91 8.25 -7.34
CA LYS A 104 2.01 8.36 -8.30
C LYS A 104 2.48 9.79 -8.40
N GLY A 105 3.78 9.98 -8.48
CA GLY A 105 4.40 11.29 -8.64
C GLY A 105 5.89 11.18 -8.75
N TYR A 106 6.57 12.14 -8.18
CA TYR A 106 8.02 12.26 -8.22
C TYR A 106 8.56 12.63 -6.84
N PHE A 107 9.81 12.32 -6.61
CA PHE A 107 10.58 12.95 -5.53
C PHE A 107 11.69 13.79 -6.11
N GLN A 108 12.01 14.88 -5.47
CA GLN A 108 13.06 15.78 -5.87
C GLN A 108 14.38 15.34 -5.24
N LYS A 109 15.39 15.11 -6.10
CA LYS A 109 16.76 14.80 -5.71
C LYS A 109 17.55 16.07 -5.47
N SER A 110 18.71 15.95 -4.82
CA SER A 110 19.71 17.00 -4.77
C SER A 110 20.05 17.48 -6.20
N GLY A 111 20.14 18.81 -6.40
CA GLY A 111 20.36 19.39 -7.73
C GLY A 111 19.10 19.56 -8.58
N GLY A 112 17.90 19.34 -8.01
CA GLY A 112 16.62 19.61 -8.67
C GLY A 112 16.11 18.53 -9.61
N LYS A 113 16.86 17.45 -9.85
CA LYS A 113 16.40 16.30 -10.64
C LYS A 113 15.24 15.59 -9.93
N LYS A 114 14.26 15.12 -10.71
CA LYS A 114 13.10 14.38 -10.21
C LYS A 114 13.22 12.90 -10.53
N GLY A 115 12.88 12.05 -9.57
CA GLY A 115 12.73 10.60 -9.77
C GLY A 115 11.26 10.21 -9.72
N ALA A 116 10.80 9.44 -10.71
CA ALA A 116 9.45 8.87 -10.69
C ALA A 116 9.29 7.92 -9.50
N HIS A 117 8.13 7.96 -8.82
CA HIS A 117 7.93 7.25 -7.56
C HIS A 117 6.46 6.95 -7.31
N ALA A 118 6.22 5.98 -6.45
CA ALA A 118 4.89 5.66 -5.95
C ALA A 118 4.93 5.37 -4.46
N TRP A 119 3.85 5.74 -3.77
CA TRP A 119 3.67 5.53 -2.34
C TRP A 119 2.19 5.40 -2.01
N VAL A 120 1.86 5.33 -0.74
CA VAL A 120 0.48 5.22 -0.27
C VAL A 120 0.18 6.36 0.68
N GLU A 121 -0.99 6.95 0.52
CA GLU A 121 -1.58 7.84 1.52
C GLU A 121 -2.69 7.10 2.27
N ILE A 122 -2.80 7.35 3.56
CA ILE A 122 -3.96 6.94 4.35
C ILE A 122 -4.52 8.17 5.04
N ASP A 123 -5.81 8.42 4.81
CA ASP A 123 -6.55 9.47 5.49
C ASP A 123 -7.13 8.92 6.80
N GLN A 124 -6.92 9.65 7.88
CA GLN A 124 -7.43 9.32 9.21
C GLN A 124 -8.02 10.55 9.88
N LYS A 125 -9.03 10.35 10.72
CA LYS A 125 -9.52 11.43 11.59
C LYS A 125 -8.65 11.49 12.84
N VAL A 126 -8.11 12.66 13.11
CA VAL A 126 -7.35 12.98 14.33
C VAL A 126 -7.99 14.21 14.98
N ASN A 127 -8.50 14.06 16.19
CA ASN A 127 -9.25 15.13 16.87
C ASN A 127 -10.38 15.75 16.02
N GLY A 128 -11.15 14.88 15.33
CA GLY A 128 -12.26 15.29 14.47
C GLY A 128 -11.86 15.88 13.13
N LYS A 129 -10.57 16.07 12.85
CA LYS A 129 -10.06 16.61 11.58
C LYS A 129 -9.43 15.49 10.74
N LYS A 130 -9.64 15.55 9.42
CA LYS A 130 -9.00 14.66 8.47
C LYS A 130 -7.50 14.99 8.40
N LYS A 131 -6.66 13.97 8.55
CA LYS A 131 -5.21 14.05 8.40
C LYS A 131 -4.73 12.96 7.45
N THR A 132 -3.85 13.35 6.52
CA THR A 132 -3.24 12.43 5.56
C THR A 132 -1.85 12.04 6.04
N TYR A 133 -1.60 10.72 6.09
CA TYR A 133 -0.27 10.17 6.39
C TYR A 133 0.30 9.46 5.15
N VAL A 134 1.61 9.55 5.02
CA VAL A 134 2.37 8.95 3.93
C VAL A 134 3.02 7.64 4.40
N TYR A 135 2.94 6.63 3.56
CA TYR A 135 3.55 5.31 3.76
C TYR A 135 4.35 4.97 2.52
N ASP A 136 5.66 4.88 2.66
CA ASP A 136 6.58 4.66 1.53
C ASP A 136 7.53 3.49 1.82
N PRO A 137 7.12 2.26 1.44
CA PRO A 137 7.94 1.08 1.69
C PRO A 137 9.30 1.13 0.99
N ASN A 138 9.34 1.61 -0.25
CA ASN A 138 10.59 1.69 -1.00
C ASN A 138 11.57 2.70 -0.40
N PHE A 139 11.08 3.84 0.06
CA PHE A 139 11.91 4.81 0.79
C PHE A 139 12.56 4.17 2.01
N GLN A 140 11.78 3.46 2.83
CA GLN A 140 12.33 2.76 4.00
C GLN A 140 13.36 1.71 3.61
N LYS A 141 13.11 0.94 2.56
CA LYS A 141 14.03 -0.08 2.07
C LYS A 141 15.34 0.53 1.58
N GLU A 142 15.26 1.55 0.76
CA GLU A 142 16.41 2.15 0.07
C GLU A 142 17.28 2.99 1.01
N TYR A 143 16.66 3.86 1.79
CA TYR A 143 17.39 4.82 2.64
C TYR A 143 17.60 4.35 4.09
N LYS A 144 17.00 3.23 4.50
CA LYS A 144 17.04 2.73 5.89
C LYS A 144 16.53 3.76 6.91
N LEU A 145 15.61 4.61 6.47
CA LEU A 145 14.89 5.58 7.29
C LEU A 145 13.43 5.15 7.46
N ASN A 146 12.75 5.70 8.44
CA ASN A 146 11.33 5.38 8.65
C ASN A 146 10.48 5.86 7.47
N GLY A 147 9.79 4.94 6.82
CA GLY A 147 8.81 5.21 5.76
C GLY A 147 7.36 5.02 6.20
N TYR A 148 7.12 4.71 7.46
CA TYR A 148 5.80 4.40 8.00
C TYR A 148 5.18 5.61 8.68
N LYS A 149 3.96 5.97 8.26
CA LYS A 149 3.12 7.00 8.88
C LYS A 149 3.84 8.37 8.97
N LEU A 150 4.34 8.83 7.82
CA LEU A 150 5.00 10.12 7.69
C LEU A 150 3.98 11.23 7.40
N THR A 151 4.42 12.46 7.56
CA THR A 151 3.71 13.64 7.06
C THR A 151 4.55 14.31 5.98
N TYR A 152 3.89 14.89 4.99
CA TYR A 152 4.59 15.66 3.96
C TYR A 152 5.40 16.80 4.58
N GLY A 153 6.62 16.99 4.10
CA GLY A 153 7.52 18.02 4.60
C GLY A 153 8.21 17.73 5.93
N ALA A 154 8.00 16.54 6.52
CA ALA A 154 8.70 16.15 7.73
C ALA A 154 10.21 15.97 7.49
N LYS A 155 11.00 16.17 8.52
CA LYS A 155 12.45 15.94 8.46
C LYS A 155 12.77 14.48 8.15
N ARG A 156 13.84 14.25 7.40
CA ARG A 156 14.33 12.92 7.01
C ARG A 156 13.33 12.11 6.18
N THR A 157 12.56 12.80 5.34
CA THR A 157 11.65 12.20 4.35
C THR A 157 12.03 12.70 2.96
N LEU A 158 11.47 12.03 1.92
CA LEU A 158 11.62 12.52 0.55
C LEU A 158 10.85 13.83 0.36
N LYS A 159 11.33 14.67 -0.52
CA LYS A 159 10.57 15.81 -1.02
C LYS A 159 9.68 15.34 -2.17
N TYR A 160 8.44 15.01 -1.86
CA TYR A 160 7.45 14.56 -2.81
C TYR A 160 6.90 15.75 -3.61
N VAL A 161 6.85 15.61 -4.93
CA VAL A 161 6.40 16.68 -5.84
C VAL A 161 5.58 16.11 -7.00
N ASN A 162 4.73 16.93 -7.59
CA ASN A 162 3.96 16.60 -8.79
C ASN A 162 3.25 15.24 -8.68
N TYR A 163 2.49 15.04 -7.63
CA TYR A 163 1.83 13.77 -7.35
C TYR A 163 0.31 13.87 -7.36
N LYS A 164 -0.32 12.73 -7.60
CA LYS A 164 -1.77 12.57 -7.55
C LYS A 164 -2.16 11.17 -7.11
N ARG A 165 -3.32 11.07 -6.47
CA ARG A 165 -3.99 9.79 -6.23
C ARG A 165 -4.50 9.21 -7.54
N VAL A 166 -4.28 7.91 -7.78
CA VAL A 166 -4.63 7.23 -9.05
C VAL A 166 -5.58 6.05 -8.87
N ASN A 167 -6.29 6.05 -7.78
CA ASN A 167 -7.28 5.01 -7.48
C ASN A 167 -8.61 5.59 -7.07
#